data_55cdc64c248be0442644187564fa5111
#
_entry.id   55cdc64c248be0442644187564fa5111
#
_cell.length_a   1.000
_cell.length_b   1.000
_cell.length_c   1.000
_cell.angle_alpha   90.00
_cell.angle_beta   90.00
_cell.angle_gamma   90.00
#
_symmetry.space_group_name_H-M   'P 1'
#
loop_
_entity.id
_entity.type
_entity.pdbx_description
1 polymer ?
#
loop_
_entity_poly.entity_id
_entity_poly.type
_entity_poly.pdbx_seq_one_letter_code
_entity_poly.pdbx_strand_id
1 'polypeptide(L)'
;MIERFRLDRALGRVPRRIAVSGTRGKSGVVRLIAAGLRESGARVLAKTTGSKPVLILPDGSECEFPRPGGPSIREQVRLVSLAAKTGADALVCEMMSIGAECLAVESRCILRPGTLILTNVRLDHLDEMGRRKDAIARTLASAIPEHADIFVPEEELYPAFDRAAALAASHLRPVVPSAAGTGPGPVPLPSFEEFEPNTRLALAALLSLGVDGETALRGMARAAPDFGGLRAWRGRFGDPPRPALCVSAFAANEPESSALALEKIKKRFPSAARALVGLLSLREDRGDRTLQWVRAAGEGFFREFALVVLLGPPARAALRKIGKLPDRGNAVFFPLEGSSPAEMMNHVFSRVAGEPVVVGLGNIVGPGERIVRYWEEKGTPYDH
;
A
#
# COMPACT_ATOMS: atom_id res chain seq x y z
N MET A 1 22.63 6.56 -26.74
CA MET A 1 21.82 6.65 -27.98
C MET A 1 21.03 5.35 -28.26
N ILE A 2 21.67 4.19 -28.33
CA ILE A 2 21.01 2.89 -28.62
C ILE A 2 19.94 2.50 -27.59
N GLU A 3 20.19 2.69 -26.30
CA GLU A 3 19.25 2.34 -25.22
C GLU A 3 17.96 3.19 -25.29
N ARG A 4 18.09 4.50 -25.58
CA ARG A 4 16.94 5.39 -25.79
C ARG A 4 16.12 4.99 -27.01
N PHE A 5 16.74 4.69 -28.13
CA PHE A 5 16.06 4.23 -29.34
C PHE A 5 15.29 2.92 -29.10
N ARG A 6 15.88 1.97 -28.35
CA ARG A 6 15.20 0.71 -27.97
C ARG A 6 14.00 0.96 -27.07
N LEU A 7 14.12 1.90 -26.12
CA LEU A 7 13.02 2.29 -25.25
C LEU A 7 11.89 2.95 -26.04
N ASP A 8 12.20 3.92 -26.93
CA ASP A 8 11.22 4.61 -27.76
C ASP A 8 10.44 3.60 -28.65
N ARG A 9 11.15 2.62 -29.24
CA ARG A 9 10.52 1.56 -30.01
C ARG A 9 9.63 0.65 -29.16
N ALA A 10 10.03 0.35 -27.93
CA ALA A 10 9.23 -0.47 -27.01
C ALA A 10 7.98 0.29 -26.54
N LEU A 11 8.10 1.58 -26.21
CA LEU A 11 6.97 2.44 -25.85
C LEU A 11 5.92 2.53 -26.98
N GLY A 12 6.36 2.62 -28.23
CA GLY A 12 5.45 2.64 -29.39
C GLY A 12 4.65 1.35 -29.59
N ARG A 13 5.05 0.24 -28.93
CA ARG A 13 4.34 -1.04 -28.99
C ARG A 13 3.36 -1.27 -27.84
N VAL A 14 3.35 -0.41 -26.83
CA VAL A 14 2.49 -0.49 -25.66
C VAL A 14 1.59 0.75 -25.63
N PRO A 15 0.41 0.67 -26.24
CA PRO A 15 -0.43 1.88 -26.49
C PRO A 15 -0.98 2.48 -25.19
N ARG A 16 -1.36 1.67 -24.21
CA ARG A 16 -1.91 2.13 -22.93
C ARG A 16 -0.85 1.98 -21.84
N ARG A 17 -0.39 3.08 -21.30
CA ARG A 17 0.58 3.09 -20.20
C ARG A 17 0.00 3.89 -19.05
N ILE A 18 -0.22 3.19 -17.94
CA ILE A 18 -0.82 3.72 -16.72
C ILE A 18 0.24 3.64 -15.62
N ALA A 19 0.53 4.78 -14.99
CA ALA A 19 1.41 4.85 -13.84
C ALA A 19 0.63 5.22 -12.58
N VAL A 20 1.02 4.64 -11.45
CA VAL A 20 0.42 4.92 -10.15
C VAL A 20 1.50 5.43 -9.21
N SER A 21 1.34 6.65 -8.72
CA SER A 21 2.21 7.33 -7.76
C SER A 21 1.43 7.76 -6.51
N GLY A 22 2.11 8.31 -5.53
CA GLY A 22 1.55 8.68 -4.24
C GLY A 22 2.26 7.97 -3.09
N THR A 23 1.84 8.23 -1.86
CA THR A 23 2.54 7.69 -0.69
C THR A 23 2.04 6.30 -0.31
N ARG A 24 0.74 6.04 -0.35
CA ARG A 24 0.09 4.77 0.04
C ARG A 24 -0.92 4.30 -0.99
N GLY A 25 -1.23 2.99 -0.97
CA GLY A 25 -2.28 2.39 -1.81
C GLY A 25 -1.91 2.14 -3.26
N LYS A 26 -0.70 2.49 -3.71
CA LYS A 26 -0.25 2.32 -5.10
C LYS A 26 -0.44 0.91 -5.63
N SER A 27 0.06 -0.11 -4.89
CA SER A 27 -0.03 -1.51 -5.30
C SER A 27 -1.47 -1.98 -5.44
N GLY A 28 -2.36 -1.59 -4.51
CA GLY A 28 -3.80 -1.90 -4.59
C GLY A 28 -4.43 -1.32 -5.86
N VAL A 29 -4.20 -0.03 -6.13
CA VAL A 29 -4.73 0.63 -7.34
C VAL A 29 -4.19 -0.02 -8.62
N VAL A 30 -2.90 -0.37 -8.68
CA VAL A 30 -2.33 -1.11 -9.83
C VAL A 30 -3.06 -2.43 -10.05
N ARG A 31 -3.30 -3.20 -8.99
CA ARG A 31 -3.99 -4.49 -9.05
C ARG A 31 -5.43 -4.36 -9.52
N LEU A 32 -6.16 -3.38 -8.99
CA LEU A 32 -7.55 -3.10 -9.38
C LEU A 32 -7.64 -2.71 -10.85
N ILE A 33 -6.81 -1.78 -11.33
CA ILE A 33 -6.80 -1.34 -12.73
C ILE A 33 -6.40 -2.49 -13.65
N ALA A 34 -5.37 -3.25 -13.30
CA ALA A 34 -4.92 -4.38 -14.11
C ALA A 34 -6.01 -5.46 -14.23
N ALA A 35 -6.73 -5.74 -13.14
CA ALA A 35 -7.82 -6.72 -13.15
C ALA A 35 -9.02 -6.23 -13.97
N GLY A 36 -9.42 -4.96 -13.84
CA GLY A 36 -10.50 -4.38 -14.64
C GLY A 36 -10.19 -4.36 -16.14
N LEU A 37 -8.96 -4.01 -16.52
CA LEU A 37 -8.54 -4.07 -17.93
C LEU A 37 -8.50 -5.50 -18.46
N ARG A 38 -8.04 -6.49 -17.68
CA ARG A 38 -8.07 -7.90 -18.09
C ARG A 38 -9.49 -8.40 -18.31
N GLU A 39 -10.42 -8.04 -17.42
CA GLU A 39 -11.84 -8.41 -17.55
C GLU A 39 -12.45 -7.85 -18.85
N SER A 40 -11.98 -6.70 -19.32
CA SER A 40 -12.39 -6.15 -20.63
C SER A 40 -11.73 -6.83 -21.84
N GLY A 41 -10.94 -7.89 -21.62
CA GLY A 41 -10.25 -8.64 -22.67
C GLY A 41 -8.87 -8.12 -23.06
N ALA A 42 -8.36 -7.06 -22.40
CA ALA A 42 -7.04 -6.53 -22.69
C ALA A 42 -5.91 -7.43 -22.15
N ARG A 43 -4.83 -7.56 -22.91
CA ARG A 43 -3.58 -8.21 -22.47
C ARG A 43 -2.80 -7.22 -21.60
N VAL A 44 -2.84 -7.40 -20.29
CA VAL A 44 -2.27 -6.45 -19.32
C VAL A 44 -1.02 -7.02 -18.68
N LEU A 45 0.10 -6.31 -18.78
CA LEU A 45 1.24 -6.53 -17.91
C LEU A 45 1.20 -5.49 -16.79
N ALA A 46 1.32 -5.94 -15.53
CA ALA A 46 1.37 -4.99 -14.43
C ALA A 46 2.54 -5.28 -13.48
N LYS A 47 3.00 -4.24 -12.77
CA LYS A 47 4.07 -4.38 -11.77
C LYS A 47 3.76 -3.57 -10.53
N THR A 48 3.84 -4.21 -9.38
CA THR A 48 3.85 -3.56 -8.07
C THR A 48 5.27 -3.53 -7.49
N THR A 49 5.54 -2.58 -6.60
CA THR A 49 6.88 -2.37 -6.02
C THR A 49 6.89 -2.48 -4.50
N GLY A 50 5.75 -2.61 -3.85
CA GLY A 50 5.55 -2.65 -2.40
C GLY A 50 6.64 -3.35 -1.58
N SER A 51 6.29 -4.26 -0.69
CA SER A 51 7.26 -5.02 0.11
C SER A 51 8.13 -5.95 -0.72
N LYS A 52 7.58 -6.46 -1.82
CA LYS A 52 8.27 -7.25 -2.87
C LYS A 52 7.84 -6.77 -4.24
N PRO A 53 8.77 -6.72 -5.21
CA PRO A 53 8.43 -6.41 -6.59
C PRO A 53 7.70 -7.61 -7.21
N VAL A 54 6.43 -7.43 -7.53
CA VAL A 54 5.59 -8.46 -8.17
C VAL A 54 5.27 -8.05 -9.59
N LEU A 55 5.47 -8.97 -10.53
CA LEU A 55 5.01 -8.88 -11.90
C LEU A 55 3.71 -9.66 -12.02
N ILE A 56 2.67 -9.01 -12.53
CA ILE A 56 1.37 -9.61 -12.83
C ILE A 56 1.28 -9.81 -14.34
N LEU A 57 1.23 -11.06 -14.76
CA LEU A 57 1.23 -11.46 -16.15
C LEU A 57 -0.15 -11.27 -16.81
N PRO A 58 -0.25 -11.32 -18.16
CA PRO A 58 -1.52 -11.13 -18.86
C PRO A 58 -2.63 -12.11 -18.47
N ASP A 59 -2.28 -13.31 -18.04
CA ASP A 59 -3.22 -14.32 -17.52
C ASP A 59 -3.65 -14.07 -16.07
N GLY A 60 -3.08 -13.07 -15.41
CA GLY A 60 -3.33 -12.72 -14.02
C GLY A 60 -2.44 -13.45 -13.01
N SER A 61 -1.62 -14.40 -13.45
CA SER A 61 -0.64 -15.07 -12.58
C SER A 61 0.45 -14.08 -12.13
N GLU A 62 1.04 -14.37 -10.97
CA GLU A 62 2.02 -13.49 -10.34
C GLU A 62 3.37 -14.18 -10.21
N CYS A 63 4.43 -13.44 -10.47
CA CYS A 63 5.79 -13.88 -10.17
C CYS A 63 6.62 -12.73 -9.61
N GLU A 64 7.70 -13.05 -8.93
CA GLU A 64 8.64 -12.04 -8.46
C GLU A 64 9.34 -11.37 -9.64
N PHE A 65 9.41 -10.03 -9.63
CA PHE A 65 10.19 -9.29 -10.62
C PHE A 65 11.68 -9.32 -10.23
N PRO A 66 12.57 -9.92 -11.07
CA PRO A 66 13.97 -10.09 -10.71
C PRO A 66 14.69 -8.76 -10.48
N ARG A 67 15.34 -8.62 -9.33
CA ARG A 67 16.18 -7.48 -8.95
C ARG A 67 17.64 -7.91 -8.77
N PRO A 68 18.44 -7.89 -9.80
CA PRO A 68 19.89 -8.03 -9.62
C PRO A 68 20.43 -6.73 -8.98
N GLY A 69 20.62 -6.74 -7.67
CA GLY A 69 21.04 -5.56 -6.88
C GLY A 69 19.89 -4.84 -6.17
N GLY A 70 20.09 -3.58 -5.78
CA GLY A 70 19.10 -2.74 -5.12
C GLY A 70 17.99 -2.21 -6.04
N PRO A 71 16.92 -1.60 -5.48
CA PRO A 71 15.88 -0.93 -6.26
C PRO A 71 16.45 0.16 -7.17
N SER A 72 16.02 0.19 -8.44
CA SER A 72 16.47 1.19 -9.41
C SER A 72 15.39 1.48 -10.44
N ILE A 73 15.22 2.75 -10.83
CA ILE A 73 14.28 3.15 -11.91
C ILE A 73 14.57 2.45 -13.25
N ARG A 74 15.76 1.89 -13.44
CA ARG A 74 16.09 1.07 -14.61
C ARG A 74 15.23 -0.21 -14.72
N GLU A 75 14.59 -0.63 -13.63
CA GLU A 75 13.60 -1.72 -13.67
C GLU A 75 12.45 -1.39 -14.60
N GLN A 76 12.04 -0.11 -14.66
CA GLN A 76 10.94 0.33 -15.53
C GLN A 76 11.31 0.25 -17.01
N VAL A 77 12.58 0.45 -17.38
CA VAL A 77 13.07 0.24 -18.76
C VAL A 77 12.91 -1.24 -19.17
N ARG A 78 13.28 -2.17 -18.25
CA ARG A 78 13.10 -3.60 -18.48
C ARG A 78 11.62 -3.97 -18.55
N LEU A 79 10.79 -3.37 -17.70
CA LEU A 79 9.35 -3.60 -17.67
C LEU A 79 8.69 -3.18 -18.98
N VAL A 80 8.97 -1.98 -19.49
CA VAL A 80 8.48 -1.49 -20.80
C VAL A 80 8.92 -2.42 -21.93
N SER A 81 10.18 -2.86 -21.90
CA SER A 81 10.70 -3.80 -22.89
C SER A 81 10.00 -5.17 -22.83
N LEU A 82 9.68 -5.64 -21.63
CA LEU A 82 8.94 -6.88 -21.43
C LEU A 82 7.49 -6.74 -21.94
N ALA A 83 6.79 -5.65 -21.60
CA ALA A 83 5.44 -5.36 -22.08
C ALA A 83 5.37 -5.37 -23.61
N ALA A 84 6.35 -4.72 -24.26
CA ALA A 84 6.45 -4.70 -25.73
C ALA A 84 6.72 -6.10 -26.31
N LYS A 85 7.54 -6.93 -25.66
CA LYS A 85 7.86 -8.29 -26.10
C LYS A 85 6.66 -9.25 -25.94
N THR A 86 5.90 -9.11 -24.87
CA THR A 86 4.71 -9.93 -24.61
C THR A 86 3.49 -9.46 -25.42
N GLY A 87 3.61 -8.35 -26.17
CA GLY A 87 2.51 -7.76 -26.93
C GLY A 87 1.37 -7.30 -26.01
N ALA A 88 1.71 -6.70 -24.87
CA ALA A 88 0.71 -6.18 -23.95
C ALA A 88 -0.02 -4.97 -24.56
N ASP A 89 -1.35 -4.97 -24.47
CA ASP A 89 -2.20 -3.84 -24.86
C ASP A 89 -2.12 -2.71 -23.83
N ALA A 90 -1.86 -3.08 -22.58
CA ALA A 90 -1.70 -2.14 -21.48
C ALA A 90 -0.54 -2.52 -20.54
N LEU A 91 0.17 -1.50 -20.06
CA LEU A 91 1.12 -1.58 -18.96
C LEU A 91 0.59 -0.77 -17.79
N VAL A 92 0.40 -1.41 -16.63
CA VAL A 92 0.03 -0.75 -15.37
C VAL A 92 1.20 -0.85 -14.41
N CYS A 93 1.76 0.26 -13.99
CA CYS A 93 3.01 0.27 -13.24
C CYS A 93 2.94 1.13 -11.98
N GLU A 94 3.29 0.53 -10.84
CA GLU A 94 3.58 1.30 -9.64
C GLU A 94 4.93 2.02 -9.79
N MET A 95 4.92 3.34 -9.61
CA MET A 95 6.14 4.13 -9.57
C MET A 95 6.91 3.87 -8.28
N MET A 96 8.21 3.72 -8.40
CA MET A 96 9.10 3.34 -7.30
C MET A 96 9.92 4.51 -6.74
N SER A 97 10.00 5.60 -7.48
CA SER A 97 10.78 6.78 -7.08
C SER A 97 10.12 7.54 -5.95
N ILE A 98 10.95 8.15 -5.10
CA ILE A 98 10.54 8.99 -3.98
C ILE A 98 11.07 10.43 -4.08
N GLY A 99 12.21 10.64 -4.74
CA GLY A 99 12.76 11.98 -4.96
C GLY A 99 12.22 12.64 -6.24
N ALA A 100 12.07 13.95 -6.25
CA ALA A 100 11.47 14.73 -7.33
C ALA A 100 12.12 14.47 -8.71
N GLU A 101 13.45 14.46 -8.76
CA GLU A 101 14.21 14.22 -10.01
C GLU A 101 13.95 12.80 -10.53
N CYS A 102 14.04 11.79 -9.66
CA CYS A 102 13.79 10.41 -10.05
C CYS A 102 12.35 10.19 -10.48
N LEU A 103 11.35 10.82 -9.82
CA LEU A 103 9.94 10.79 -10.21
C LEU A 103 9.74 11.39 -11.61
N ALA A 104 10.38 12.53 -11.89
CA ALA A 104 10.30 13.17 -13.20
C ALA A 104 10.92 12.27 -14.29
N VAL A 105 12.10 11.70 -14.05
CA VAL A 105 12.76 10.81 -15.02
C VAL A 105 11.96 9.54 -15.23
N GLU A 106 11.50 8.89 -14.15
CA GLU A 106 10.71 7.65 -14.21
C GLU A 106 9.43 7.86 -15.03
N SER A 107 8.70 8.97 -14.76
CA SER A 107 7.47 9.29 -15.46
C SER A 107 7.74 9.78 -16.88
N ARG A 108 8.45 10.91 -17.04
CA ARG A 108 8.53 11.63 -18.31
C ARG A 108 9.49 11.03 -19.33
N CYS A 109 10.55 10.36 -18.86
CA CYS A 109 11.57 9.80 -19.73
C CYS A 109 11.40 8.30 -19.98
N ILE A 110 10.95 7.53 -18.98
CA ILE A 110 10.93 6.06 -19.05
C ILE A 110 9.52 5.55 -19.35
N LEU A 111 8.53 5.81 -18.47
CA LEU A 111 7.19 5.24 -18.60
C LEU A 111 6.33 6.00 -19.63
N ARG A 112 6.40 7.30 -19.63
CA ARG A 112 5.59 8.22 -20.45
C ARG A 112 4.11 7.81 -20.45
N PRO A 113 3.48 7.76 -19.28
CA PRO A 113 2.11 7.28 -19.17
C PRO A 113 1.13 8.29 -19.80
N GLY A 114 0.09 7.80 -20.48
CA GLY A 114 -1.06 8.60 -20.87
C GLY A 114 -2.05 8.78 -19.72
N THR A 115 -1.91 7.98 -18.65
CA THR A 115 -2.74 8.09 -17.45
C THR A 115 -1.85 7.98 -16.22
N LEU A 116 -1.91 8.96 -15.33
CA LEU A 116 -1.24 8.94 -14.03
C LEU A 116 -2.28 8.99 -12.91
N ILE A 117 -2.14 8.12 -11.93
CA ILE A 117 -2.93 8.15 -10.71
C ILE A 117 -2.06 8.63 -9.56
N LEU A 118 -2.53 9.64 -8.82
CA LEU A 118 -1.95 10.11 -7.57
C LEU A 118 -2.85 9.66 -6.44
N THR A 119 -2.41 8.69 -5.63
CA THR A 119 -3.30 8.06 -4.64
C THR A 119 -3.58 8.94 -3.43
N ASN A 120 -2.55 9.44 -2.79
CA ASN A 120 -2.64 10.33 -1.62
C ASN A 120 -1.30 10.97 -1.26
N VAL A 121 -1.36 11.92 -0.31
CA VAL A 121 -0.21 12.63 0.26
C VAL A 121 -0.17 12.39 1.77
N ARG A 122 0.69 11.46 2.21
CA ARG A 122 0.92 11.14 3.62
C ARG A 122 2.37 11.44 3.99
N LEU A 123 2.64 11.62 5.29
CA LEU A 123 3.99 11.84 5.80
C LEU A 123 4.82 10.56 5.70
N ASP A 124 5.56 10.43 4.61
CA ASP A 124 6.47 9.31 4.34
C ASP A 124 7.73 9.79 3.63
N HIS A 125 8.84 9.07 3.80
CA HIS A 125 10.13 9.42 3.20
C HIS A 125 10.50 10.91 3.39
N LEU A 126 10.46 11.37 4.67
CA LEU A 126 10.50 12.79 5.02
C LEU A 126 11.79 13.49 4.55
N ASP A 127 12.89 12.78 4.49
CA ASP A 127 14.18 13.34 4.06
C ASP A 127 14.23 13.56 2.54
N GLU A 128 13.59 12.70 1.74
CA GLU A 128 13.56 12.79 0.28
C GLU A 128 12.35 13.58 -0.25
N MET A 129 11.17 13.39 0.34
CA MET A 129 9.92 13.98 -0.16
C MET A 129 9.58 15.31 0.54
N GLY A 130 10.11 15.53 1.75
CA GLY A 130 9.82 16.73 2.56
C GLY A 130 9.03 16.41 3.84
N ARG A 131 9.08 17.33 4.79
CA ARG A 131 8.56 17.14 6.15
C ARG A 131 7.11 17.62 6.36
N ARG A 132 6.48 18.12 5.31
CA ARG A 132 5.09 18.64 5.30
C ARG A 132 4.35 18.11 4.09
N LYS A 133 3.04 17.92 4.20
CA LYS A 133 2.20 17.42 3.11
C LYS A 133 2.31 18.27 1.84
N ASP A 134 2.37 19.59 1.97
CA ASP A 134 2.56 20.49 0.82
C ASP A 134 3.92 20.33 0.11
N ALA A 135 4.97 19.98 0.85
CA ALA A 135 6.28 19.67 0.27
C ALA A 135 6.24 18.31 -0.45
N ILE A 136 5.63 17.30 0.16
CA ILE A 136 5.43 15.98 -0.45
C ILE A 136 4.58 16.10 -1.72
N ALA A 137 3.51 16.90 -1.71
CA ALA A 137 2.69 17.17 -2.89
C ALA A 137 3.51 17.80 -4.02
N ARG A 138 4.41 18.77 -3.73
CA ARG A 138 5.35 19.32 -4.73
C ARG A 138 6.29 18.26 -5.30
N THR A 139 6.79 17.38 -4.46
CA THR A 139 7.63 16.25 -4.90
C THR A 139 6.85 15.31 -5.81
N LEU A 140 5.65 14.92 -5.43
CA LEU A 140 4.78 14.05 -6.24
C LEU A 140 4.34 14.71 -7.56
N ALA A 141 4.15 16.04 -7.56
CA ALA A 141 3.81 16.80 -8.77
C ALA A 141 4.87 16.69 -9.87
N SER A 142 6.15 16.42 -9.53
CA SER A 142 7.19 16.16 -10.54
C SER A 142 6.97 14.89 -11.37
N ALA A 143 6.12 13.97 -10.89
CA ALA A 143 5.72 12.79 -11.65
C ALA A 143 4.71 13.11 -12.77
N ILE A 144 4.08 14.28 -12.81
CA ILE A 144 3.07 14.63 -13.82
C ILE A 144 3.73 14.68 -15.21
N PRO A 145 3.35 13.79 -16.15
CA PRO A 145 3.90 13.76 -17.50
C PRO A 145 3.18 14.77 -18.39
N GLU A 146 3.63 14.93 -19.61
CA GLU A 146 2.98 15.77 -20.61
C GLU A 146 1.77 15.06 -21.24
N HIS A 147 0.71 15.84 -21.55
CA HIS A 147 -0.47 15.41 -22.33
C HIS A 147 -1.15 14.15 -21.78
N ALA A 148 -1.31 14.05 -20.45
CA ALA A 148 -1.89 12.88 -19.78
C ALA A 148 -3.14 13.26 -18.97
N ASP A 149 -3.97 12.25 -18.68
CA ASP A 149 -5.03 12.36 -17.69
C ASP A 149 -4.49 12.00 -16.29
N ILE A 150 -4.69 12.90 -15.33
CA ILE A 150 -4.16 12.79 -13.97
C ILE A 150 -5.32 12.62 -13.02
N PHE A 151 -5.49 11.43 -12.45
CA PHE A 151 -6.55 11.15 -11.45
C PHE A 151 -6.02 11.33 -10.03
N VAL A 152 -6.76 12.06 -9.22
CA VAL A 152 -6.43 12.32 -7.81
C VAL A 152 -7.73 12.38 -7.00
N PRO A 153 -7.79 11.84 -5.74
CA PRO A 153 -8.95 12.04 -4.89
C PRO A 153 -9.19 13.54 -4.65
N GLU A 154 -10.43 13.99 -4.68
CA GLU A 154 -10.76 15.41 -4.47
C GLU A 154 -10.19 15.93 -3.15
N GLU A 155 -10.26 15.14 -2.09
CA GLU A 155 -9.70 15.46 -0.77
C GLU A 155 -8.17 15.53 -0.70
N GLU A 156 -7.48 15.06 -1.74
CA GLU A 156 -6.03 15.09 -1.89
C GLU A 156 -5.55 16.09 -2.96
N LEU A 157 -6.41 17.04 -3.34
CA LEU A 157 -6.02 18.12 -4.25
C LEU A 157 -5.05 19.10 -3.56
N TYR A 158 -3.95 19.34 -4.22
CA TYR A 158 -2.94 20.32 -3.81
C TYR A 158 -2.64 21.29 -4.97
N PRO A 159 -2.46 22.60 -4.70
CA PRO A 159 -2.12 23.58 -5.73
C PRO A 159 -0.87 23.24 -6.55
N ALA A 160 0.00 22.36 -6.04
CA ALA A 160 1.16 21.88 -6.77
C ALA A 160 0.77 20.99 -7.95
N PHE A 161 -0.30 20.21 -7.83
CA PHE A 161 -0.80 19.35 -8.91
C PHE A 161 -1.43 20.18 -10.04
N ASP A 162 -2.24 21.20 -9.69
CA ASP A 162 -2.83 22.11 -10.69
C ASP A 162 -1.75 22.80 -11.51
N ARG A 163 -0.75 23.37 -10.83
CA ARG A 163 0.36 24.06 -11.52
C ARG A 163 1.17 23.13 -12.40
N ALA A 164 1.49 21.93 -11.92
CA ALA A 164 2.26 20.97 -12.69
C ALA A 164 1.49 20.42 -13.88
N ALA A 165 0.19 20.15 -13.74
CA ALA A 165 -0.69 19.70 -14.81
C ALA A 165 -0.82 20.78 -15.89
N ALA A 166 -1.04 22.04 -15.50
CA ALA A 166 -1.11 23.17 -16.45
C ALA A 166 0.20 23.33 -17.24
N LEU A 167 1.36 23.26 -16.58
CA LEU A 167 2.67 23.36 -17.23
C LEU A 167 2.96 22.18 -18.18
N ALA A 168 2.41 21.00 -17.89
CA ALA A 168 2.58 19.79 -18.68
C ALA A 168 1.49 19.63 -19.79
N ALA A 169 0.58 20.59 -19.94
CA ALA A 169 -0.62 20.46 -20.79
C ALA A 169 -1.38 19.15 -20.53
N SER A 170 -1.48 18.75 -19.26
CA SER A 170 -2.15 17.55 -18.79
C SER A 170 -3.48 17.89 -18.11
N HIS A 171 -4.41 16.95 -18.11
CA HIS A 171 -5.75 17.15 -17.56
C HIS A 171 -5.84 16.61 -16.15
N LEU A 172 -5.92 17.49 -15.14
CA LEU A 172 -6.18 17.08 -13.76
C LEU A 172 -7.67 16.74 -13.61
N ARG A 173 -7.94 15.53 -13.12
CA ARG A 173 -9.28 14.96 -12.95
C ARG A 173 -9.50 14.60 -11.48
N PRO A 174 -10.07 15.50 -10.67
CA PRO A 174 -10.46 15.17 -9.31
C PRO A 174 -11.55 14.08 -9.30
N VAL A 175 -11.38 13.10 -8.44
CA VAL A 175 -12.32 12.00 -8.26
C VAL A 175 -13.05 12.19 -6.94
N VAL A 176 -14.34 12.57 -7.03
CA VAL A 176 -15.21 12.85 -5.89
C VAL A 176 -15.57 11.56 -5.14
N PRO A 177 -15.79 11.61 -3.81
CA PRO A 177 -16.41 10.51 -3.08
C PRO A 177 -17.76 10.14 -3.69
N SER A 178 -18.03 8.85 -3.87
CA SER A 178 -19.34 8.40 -4.34
C SER A 178 -20.40 8.78 -3.29
N ALA A 179 -21.39 9.57 -3.67
CA ALA A 179 -22.53 9.78 -2.78
C ALA A 179 -23.19 8.42 -2.51
N ALA A 180 -23.47 8.11 -1.24
CA ALA A 180 -24.11 6.88 -0.86
C ALA A 180 -25.42 6.72 -1.66
N GLY A 181 -25.47 5.75 -2.59
CA GLY A 181 -26.65 5.43 -3.39
C GLY A 181 -26.66 5.86 -4.85
N THR A 182 -25.60 6.52 -5.39
CA THR A 182 -25.56 6.97 -6.80
C THR A 182 -24.67 6.11 -7.73
N GLY A 183 -24.11 5.01 -7.22
CA GLY A 183 -23.40 4.01 -8.03
C GLY A 183 -24.32 2.91 -8.55
N PRO A 184 -23.95 2.18 -9.60
CA PRO A 184 -24.62 0.95 -9.96
C PRO A 184 -24.65 0.05 -8.72
N GLY A 185 -25.80 -0.45 -8.30
CA GLY A 185 -26.14 -1.22 -7.10
C GLY A 185 -25.05 -1.91 -6.28
N PRO A 186 -25.33 -2.76 -5.31
CA PRO A 186 -24.30 -3.35 -4.45
C PRO A 186 -23.31 -4.14 -5.30
N VAL A 187 -22.18 -3.50 -5.59
CA VAL A 187 -21.09 -4.10 -6.37
C VAL A 187 -20.38 -5.07 -5.45
N PRO A 188 -20.12 -6.30 -5.87
CA PRO A 188 -19.20 -7.16 -5.14
C PRO A 188 -17.86 -6.46 -5.08
N LEU A 189 -17.54 -5.91 -3.91
CA LEU A 189 -16.21 -5.41 -3.59
C LEU A 189 -15.20 -6.57 -3.73
N PRO A 190 -13.92 -6.30 -4.01
CA PRO A 190 -12.89 -7.32 -3.96
C PRO A 190 -13.03 -8.16 -2.69
N SER A 191 -12.68 -9.43 -2.77
CA SER A 191 -12.68 -10.37 -1.63
C SER A 191 -11.77 -9.93 -0.47
N PHE A 192 -11.04 -8.83 -0.64
CA PHE A 192 -10.24 -8.15 0.38
C PHE A 192 -10.69 -6.70 0.53
N GLU A 193 -10.53 -6.17 1.73
CA GLU A 193 -10.95 -4.81 2.03
C GLU A 193 -9.94 -3.79 1.48
N GLU A 194 -10.29 -3.13 0.38
CA GLU A 194 -9.53 -2.01 -0.17
C GLU A 194 -10.07 -0.68 0.38
N PHE A 195 -9.24 0.35 0.39
CA PHE A 195 -9.66 1.69 0.77
C PHE A 195 -10.53 2.31 -0.33
N GLU A 196 -11.68 2.88 0.04
CA GLU A 196 -12.64 3.48 -0.88
C GLU A 196 -11.97 4.46 -1.87
N PRO A 197 -11.07 5.39 -1.46
CA PRO A 197 -10.39 6.26 -2.41
C PRO A 197 -9.61 5.52 -3.50
N ASN A 198 -8.99 4.39 -3.17
CA ASN A 198 -8.25 3.57 -4.14
C ASN A 198 -9.20 2.90 -5.13
N THR A 199 -10.34 2.40 -4.65
CA THR A 199 -11.35 1.75 -5.49
C THR A 199 -11.97 2.73 -6.48
N ARG A 200 -12.37 3.92 -6.02
CA ARG A 200 -12.95 4.94 -6.91
C ARG A 200 -11.94 5.52 -7.92
N LEU A 201 -10.67 5.69 -7.53
CA LEU A 201 -9.60 6.08 -8.45
C LEU A 201 -9.42 5.04 -9.56
N ALA A 202 -9.36 3.75 -9.19
CA ALA A 202 -9.23 2.68 -10.17
C ALA A 202 -10.43 2.62 -11.12
N LEU A 203 -11.64 2.75 -10.58
CA LEU A 203 -12.87 2.79 -11.40
C LEU A 203 -12.88 3.99 -12.34
N ALA A 204 -12.60 5.20 -11.84
CA ALA A 204 -12.56 6.41 -12.67
C ALA A 204 -11.54 6.28 -13.82
N ALA A 205 -10.37 5.73 -13.54
CA ALA A 205 -9.35 5.48 -14.56
C ALA A 205 -9.83 4.44 -15.59
N LEU A 206 -10.45 3.33 -15.17
CA LEU A 206 -10.98 2.29 -16.04
C LEU A 206 -12.07 2.83 -16.99
N LEU A 207 -13.01 3.61 -16.45
CA LEU A 207 -14.05 4.27 -17.23
C LEU A 207 -13.46 5.22 -18.29
N SER A 208 -12.46 6.01 -17.92
CA SER A 208 -11.79 6.93 -18.86
C SER A 208 -11.01 6.18 -19.96
N LEU A 209 -10.57 4.96 -19.68
CA LEU A 209 -9.91 4.08 -20.65
C LEU A 209 -10.89 3.31 -21.54
N GLY A 210 -12.21 3.56 -21.39
CA GLY A 210 -13.28 2.99 -22.20
C GLY A 210 -13.73 1.60 -21.73
N VAL A 211 -13.40 1.21 -20.49
CA VAL A 211 -13.94 -0.02 -19.88
C VAL A 211 -15.34 0.30 -19.35
N ASP A 212 -16.33 -0.50 -19.70
CA ASP A 212 -17.67 -0.35 -19.17
C ASP A 212 -17.74 -0.62 -17.65
N GLY A 213 -18.66 0.06 -16.94
CA GLY A 213 -18.68 0.07 -15.48
C GLY A 213 -18.87 -1.30 -14.85
N GLU A 214 -19.76 -2.14 -15.39
CA GLU A 214 -19.97 -3.49 -14.84
C GLU A 214 -18.75 -4.38 -15.03
N THR A 215 -18.13 -4.31 -16.20
CA THR A 215 -16.90 -5.06 -16.51
C THR A 215 -15.75 -4.60 -15.63
N ALA A 216 -15.60 -3.27 -15.44
CA ALA A 216 -14.60 -2.73 -14.53
C ALA A 216 -14.77 -3.28 -13.11
N LEU A 217 -15.99 -3.25 -12.60
CA LEU A 217 -16.30 -3.68 -11.24
C LEU A 217 -16.15 -5.21 -11.06
N ARG A 218 -16.59 -6.02 -12.04
CA ARG A 218 -16.35 -7.48 -12.01
C ARG A 218 -14.85 -7.80 -12.02
N GLY A 219 -14.06 -7.10 -12.83
CA GLY A 219 -12.62 -7.28 -12.87
C GLY A 219 -11.96 -6.86 -11.56
N MET A 220 -12.32 -5.70 -11.02
CA MET A 220 -11.81 -5.23 -9.73
C MET A 220 -12.14 -6.20 -8.59
N ALA A 221 -13.35 -6.79 -8.57
CA ALA A 221 -13.73 -7.80 -7.58
C ALA A 221 -12.87 -9.08 -7.63
N ARG A 222 -12.28 -9.39 -8.77
CA ARG A 222 -11.37 -10.54 -8.96
C ARG A 222 -9.89 -10.21 -8.75
N ALA A 223 -9.56 -8.96 -8.42
CA ALA A 223 -8.19 -8.57 -8.15
C ALA A 223 -7.62 -9.37 -6.97
N ALA A 224 -6.39 -9.85 -7.10
CA ALA A 224 -5.69 -10.47 -5.97
C ALA A 224 -5.29 -9.39 -4.95
N PRO A 225 -5.40 -9.64 -3.64
CA PRO A 225 -4.97 -8.70 -2.61
C PRO A 225 -3.46 -8.49 -2.68
N ASP A 226 -3.01 -7.26 -2.33
CA ASP A 226 -1.59 -7.03 -2.12
C ASP A 226 -1.12 -7.78 -0.85
N PHE A 227 0.13 -8.26 -0.87
CA PHE A 227 0.71 -8.97 0.29
C PHE A 227 0.63 -8.15 1.58
N GLY A 228 0.73 -6.84 1.47
CA GLY A 228 0.59 -5.90 2.57
C GLY A 228 -0.85 -5.48 2.91
N GLY A 229 -1.85 -5.92 2.17
CA GLY A 229 -3.26 -5.55 2.37
C GLY A 229 -3.81 -5.95 3.74
N LEU A 230 -4.95 -5.35 4.11
CA LEU A 230 -5.66 -5.71 5.34
C LEU A 230 -6.25 -7.11 5.21
N ARG A 231 -5.71 -8.07 5.96
CA ARG A 231 -6.14 -9.48 5.95
C ARG A 231 -6.28 -9.99 7.38
N ALA A 232 -7.24 -10.87 7.60
CA ALA A 232 -7.50 -11.45 8.92
C ALA A 232 -7.48 -12.98 8.88
N TRP A 233 -7.05 -13.58 9.98
CA TRP A 233 -7.03 -15.03 10.20
C TRP A 233 -7.53 -15.34 11.59
N ARG A 234 -8.45 -16.29 11.70
CA ARG A 234 -8.87 -16.86 12.96
C ARG A 234 -8.23 -18.23 13.13
N GLY A 235 -7.66 -18.50 14.29
CA GLY A 235 -6.96 -19.76 14.49
C GLY A 235 -6.47 -19.95 15.92
N ARG A 236 -5.62 -20.97 16.07
CA ARG A 236 -4.91 -21.23 17.32
C ARG A 236 -3.41 -21.07 17.09
N PHE A 237 -2.81 -20.17 17.84
CA PHE A 237 -1.43 -19.75 17.66
C PHE A 237 -0.63 -19.89 18.95
N GLY A 238 0.70 -19.93 18.84
CA GLY A 238 1.61 -20.11 19.96
C GLY A 238 1.83 -21.59 20.30
N ASP A 239 2.53 -21.83 21.39
CA ASP A 239 2.81 -23.14 21.97
C ASP A 239 2.80 -23.04 23.51
N PRO A 240 1.77 -23.59 24.22
CA PRO A 240 0.62 -24.30 23.67
C PRO A 240 -0.33 -23.42 22.86
N PRO A 241 -1.01 -23.99 21.84
CA PRO A 241 -1.87 -23.21 20.92
C PRO A 241 -3.09 -22.61 21.63
N ARG A 242 -3.30 -21.29 21.49
CA ARG A 242 -4.44 -20.54 22.03
C ARG A 242 -5.20 -19.80 20.94
N PRO A 243 -6.53 -19.62 21.09
CA PRO A 243 -7.34 -18.92 20.08
C PRO A 243 -6.99 -17.44 20.01
N ALA A 244 -6.95 -16.91 18.79
CA ALA A 244 -6.85 -15.47 18.52
C ALA A 244 -7.43 -15.13 17.14
N LEU A 245 -7.83 -13.87 16.98
CA LEU A 245 -8.05 -13.23 15.69
C LEU A 245 -6.82 -12.39 15.37
N CYS A 246 -6.12 -12.71 14.30
CA CYS A 246 -4.92 -12.02 13.86
C CYS A 246 -5.22 -11.19 12.61
N VAL A 247 -4.86 -9.92 12.63
CA VAL A 247 -5.14 -8.98 11.54
C VAL A 247 -3.85 -8.32 11.08
N SER A 248 -3.50 -8.46 9.82
CA SER A 248 -2.38 -7.75 9.20
C SER A 248 -2.82 -6.37 8.74
N ALA A 249 -2.25 -5.32 9.33
CA ALA A 249 -2.34 -3.93 8.86
C ALA A 249 -0.93 -3.35 8.58
N PHE A 250 0.06 -4.20 8.33
CA PHE A 250 1.45 -3.79 8.11
C PHE A 250 1.68 -2.93 6.85
N ALA A 251 0.76 -2.93 5.88
CA ALA A 251 0.85 -2.02 4.73
C ALA A 251 0.66 -0.56 5.12
N ALA A 252 -0.18 -0.32 6.13
CA ALA A 252 -0.33 0.97 6.77
C ALA A 252 0.81 1.18 7.78
N ASN A 253 2.03 1.41 7.28
CA ASN A 253 3.23 1.32 8.10
C ASN A 253 3.62 2.63 8.83
N GLU A 254 2.73 3.64 8.82
CA GLU A 254 2.84 4.88 9.60
C GLU A 254 1.52 5.15 10.37
N PRO A 255 1.56 5.99 11.45
CA PRO A 255 0.42 6.13 12.35
C PRO A 255 -0.89 6.58 11.70
N GLU A 256 -0.86 7.53 10.76
CA GLU A 256 -2.07 8.08 10.13
C GLU A 256 -2.85 7.01 9.35
N SER A 257 -2.16 6.26 8.48
CA SER A 257 -2.78 5.16 7.73
C SER A 257 -3.18 3.99 8.63
N SER A 258 -2.40 3.73 9.68
CA SER A 258 -2.72 2.70 10.67
C SER A 258 -3.97 3.05 11.49
N ALA A 259 -4.22 4.33 11.78
CA ALA A 259 -5.44 4.76 12.44
C ALA A 259 -6.68 4.45 11.57
N LEU A 260 -6.60 4.76 10.27
CA LEU A 260 -7.67 4.42 9.31
C LEU A 260 -7.90 2.90 9.22
N ALA A 261 -6.83 2.10 9.23
CA ALA A 261 -6.93 0.65 9.24
C ALA A 261 -7.57 0.14 10.54
N LEU A 262 -7.20 0.70 11.70
CA LEU A 262 -7.79 0.35 12.99
C LEU A 262 -9.28 0.65 13.07
N GLU A 263 -9.74 1.78 12.54
CA GLU A 263 -11.17 2.10 12.47
C GLU A 263 -11.96 1.05 11.66
N LYS A 264 -11.39 0.60 10.55
CA LYS A 264 -11.97 -0.49 9.76
C LYS A 264 -12.00 -1.80 10.53
N ILE A 265 -10.88 -2.17 11.20
CA ILE A 265 -10.76 -3.37 12.01
C ILE A 265 -11.83 -3.37 13.12
N LYS A 266 -12.01 -2.26 13.82
CA LYS A 266 -13.02 -2.13 14.89
C LYS A 266 -14.45 -2.30 14.37
N LYS A 267 -14.75 -1.70 13.21
CA LYS A 267 -16.08 -1.85 12.57
C LYS A 267 -16.36 -3.28 12.15
N ARG A 268 -15.37 -3.95 11.57
CA ARG A 268 -15.50 -5.32 11.06
C ARG A 268 -15.47 -6.38 12.17
N PHE A 269 -14.68 -6.15 13.22
CA PHE A 269 -14.46 -7.08 14.31
C PHE A 269 -14.83 -6.44 15.66
N PRO A 270 -16.12 -6.33 16.02
CA PRO A 270 -16.55 -5.71 17.28
C PRO A 270 -15.92 -6.35 18.53
N SER A 271 -15.49 -7.60 18.45
CA SER A 271 -14.73 -8.29 19.51
C SER A 271 -13.36 -7.64 19.80
N ALA A 272 -12.83 -6.83 18.88
CA ALA A 272 -11.58 -6.08 19.09
C ALA A 272 -11.67 -5.13 20.31
N ALA A 273 -12.86 -4.72 20.72
CA ALA A 273 -13.06 -3.90 21.91
C ALA A 273 -12.71 -4.64 23.24
N ARG A 274 -12.53 -5.96 23.21
CA ARG A 274 -12.31 -6.75 24.45
C ARG A 274 -10.84 -6.93 24.82
N ALA A 275 -9.94 -7.11 23.86
CA ALA A 275 -8.50 -7.27 24.11
C ALA A 275 -7.70 -6.97 22.82
N LEU A 276 -7.50 -5.70 22.52
CA LEU A 276 -6.72 -5.27 21.37
C LEU A 276 -5.22 -5.33 21.70
N VAL A 277 -4.45 -6.03 20.85
CA VAL A 277 -3.00 -6.18 20.97
C VAL A 277 -2.31 -5.70 19.71
N GLY A 278 -1.29 -4.86 19.84
CA GLY A 278 -0.46 -4.39 18.73
C GLY A 278 0.84 -5.18 18.61
N LEU A 279 1.18 -5.66 17.42
CA LEU A 279 2.52 -6.08 17.07
C LEU A 279 3.14 -5.01 16.18
N LEU A 280 3.92 -4.10 16.78
CA LEU A 280 4.52 -2.98 16.08
C LEU A 280 5.92 -3.34 15.55
N SER A 281 6.02 -3.59 14.26
CA SER A 281 7.27 -3.95 13.58
C SER A 281 8.05 -2.69 13.17
N LEU A 282 9.25 -2.53 13.74
CA LEU A 282 10.16 -1.42 13.53
C LEU A 282 11.39 -1.86 12.73
N ARG A 283 11.94 -0.96 11.91
CA ARG A 283 13.15 -1.20 11.10
C ARG A 283 14.27 -0.24 11.49
N GLU A 284 15.50 -0.73 11.45
CA GLU A 284 16.69 0.06 11.77
C GLU A 284 16.95 1.17 10.76
N ASP A 285 16.76 0.89 9.48
CA ASP A 285 16.94 1.83 8.38
C ASP A 285 15.79 2.86 8.23
N ARG A 286 14.81 2.85 9.14
CA ARG A 286 13.64 3.74 9.14
C ARG A 286 13.45 4.42 10.50
N GLY A 287 14.52 5.09 10.94
CA GLY A 287 14.52 5.84 12.19
C GLY A 287 13.46 6.95 12.27
N ASP A 288 13.16 7.59 11.13
CA ASP A 288 12.10 8.57 10.95
C ASP A 288 10.73 8.01 11.36
N ARG A 289 10.38 6.82 10.89
CA ARG A 289 9.13 6.12 11.24
C ARG A 289 9.09 5.69 12.70
N THR A 290 10.22 5.22 13.24
CA THR A 290 10.28 4.90 14.67
C THR A 290 9.95 6.11 15.53
N LEU A 291 10.43 7.29 15.14
CA LEU A 291 10.10 8.55 15.84
C LEU A 291 8.63 8.96 15.65
N GLN A 292 8.03 8.73 14.48
CA GLN A 292 6.60 8.96 14.27
C GLN A 292 5.76 8.07 15.20
N TRP A 293 6.11 6.79 15.36
CA TRP A 293 5.42 5.87 16.28
C TRP A 293 5.59 6.25 17.75
N VAL A 294 6.77 6.72 18.15
CA VAL A 294 6.99 7.26 19.52
C VAL A 294 6.11 8.48 19.76
N ARG A 295 6.01 9.39 18.79
CA ARG A 295 5.14 10.58 18.90
C ARG A 295 3.66 10.18 18.97
N ALA A 296 3.21 9.27 18.09
CA ALA A 296 1.85 8.76 18.11
C ALA A 296 1.47 8.10 19.45
N ALA A 297 2.42 7.43 20.10
CA ALA A 297 2.20 6.89 21.44
C ALA A 297 1.88 8.02 22.45
N GLY A 298 2.59 9.16 22.40
CA GLY A 298 2.30 10.33 23.22
C GLY A 298 1.00 11.06 22.86
N GLU A 299 0.55 10.93 21.62
CA GLU A 299 -0.71 11.50 21.13
C GLU A 299 -1.90 10.57 21.38
N GLY A 300 -1.67 9.40 22.02
CA GLY A 300 -2.73 8.50 22.48
C GLY A 300 -3.17 7.45 21.46
N PHE A 301 -2.41 7.22 20.39
CA PHE A 301 -2.73 6.19 19.39
C PHE A 301 -2.98 4.80 20.00
N PHE A 302 -2.24 4.45 21.06
CA PHE A 302 -2.32 3.14 21.71
C PHE A 302 -3.24 3.09 22.94
N ARG A 303 -4.08 4.10 23.20
CA ARG A 303 -4.93 4.14 24.42
C ARG A 303 -5.87 2.95 24.58
N GLU A 304 -6.33 2.39 23.47
CA GLU A 304 -7.26 1.26 23.46
C GLU A 304 -6.55 -0.11 23.45
N PHE A 305 -5.22 -0.11 23.36
CA PHE A 305 -4.46 -1.37 23.35
C PHE A 305 -4.17 -1.84 24.77
N ALA A 306 -4.44 -3.12 25.04
CA ALA A 306 -4.02 -3.76 26.27
C ALA A 306 -2.50 -4.02 26.31
N LEU A 307 -1.94 -4.35 25.16
CA LEU A 307 -0.52 -4.67 25.00
C LEU A 307 -0.01 -4.20 23.65
N VAL A 308 1.20 -3.66 23.60
CA VAL A 308 1.93 -3.36 22.34
C VAL A 308 3.30 -4.01 22.42
N VAL A 309 3.51 -5.01 21.57
CA VAL A 309 4.80 -5.69 21.42
C VAL A 309 5.60 -4.96 20.34
N LEU A 310 6.75 -4.40 20.73
CA LEU A 310 7.67 -3.72 19.83
C LEU A 310 8.65 -4.72 19.23
N LEU A 311 8.63 -4.88 17.91
CA LEU A 311 9.44 -5.87 17.19
C LEU A 311 10.58 -5.19 16.40
N GLY A 312 11.71 -5.88 16.30
CA GLY A 312 12.86 -5.46 15.51
C GLY A 312 13.93 -4.70 16.30
N PRO A 313 15.11 -4.43 15.70
CA PRO A 313 16.27 -3.87 16.39
C PRO A 313 16.02 -2.55 17.14
N PRO A 314 15.17 -1.61 16.64
CA PRO A 314 14.89 -0.36 17.35
C PRO A 314 13.95 -0.50 18.57
N ALA A 315 13.40 -1.68 18.85
CA ALA A 315 12.33 -1.88 19.85
C ALA A 315 12.71 -1.34 21.26
N ARG A 316 13.92 -1.66 21.75
CA ARG A 316 14.40 -1.17 23.05
C ARG A 316 14.61 0.35 23.09
N ALA A 317 15.11 0.92 21.98
CA ALA A 317 15.30 2.36 21.89
C ALA A 317 13.94 3.09 21.83
N ALA A 318 12.98 2.56 21.08
CA ALA A 318 11.61 3.07 21.04
C ALA A 318 10.95 3.00 22.42
N LEU A 319 11.05 1.86 23.13
CA LEU A 319 10.52 1.70 24.48
C LEU A 319 11.08 2.76 25.45
N ARG A 320 12.40 3.00 25.44
CA ARG A 320 13.03 4.02 26.29
C ARG A 320 12.48 5.43 26.01
N LYS A 321 12.20 5.74 24.74
CA LYS A 321 11.62 7.03 24.34
C LYS A 321 10.15 7.13 24.78
N ILE A 322 9.35 6.09 24.55
CA ILE A 322 7.94 6.01 24.98
C ILE A 322 7.84 6.13 26.51
N GLY A 323 8.75 5.48 27.25
CA GLY A 323 8.79 5.56 28.72
C GLY A 323 9.05 6.96 29.31
N LYS A 324 9.57 7.89 28.48
CA LYS A 324 9.79 9.29 28.86
C LYS A 324 8.62 10.22 28.50
N LEU A 325 7.58 9.72 27.84
CA LEU A 325 6.42 10.53 27.49
C LEU A 325 5.56 10.81 28.72
N PRO A 326 5.03 12.04 28.87
CA PRO A 326 4.17 12.41 30.00
C PRO A 326 2.84 11.65 30.01
N ASP A 327 2.29 11.36 28.82
CA ASP A 327 1.10 10.54 28.62
C ASP A 327 1.38 9.51 27.51
N ARG A 328 1.21 8.25 27.83
CA ARG A 328 1.32 7.10 26.88
C ARG A 328 0.10 6.21 26.92
N GLY A 329 -0.95 6.63 27.64
CA GLY A 329 -2.13 5.79 27.91
C GLY A 329 -1.81 4.61 28.81
N ASN A 330 -2.77 3.67 28.89
CA ASN A 330 -2.68 2.46 29.74
C ASN A 330 -2.03 1.25 29.03
N ALA A 331 -1.63 1.38 27.78
CA ALA A 331 -1.02 0.28 27.04
C ALA A 331 0.30 -0.17 27.68
N VAL A 332 0.46 -1.48 27.83
CA VAL A 332 1.73 -2.08 28.22
C VAL A 332 2.62 -2.24 27.00
N PHE A 333 3.79 -1.62 27.00
CA PHE A 333 4.77 -1.78 25.92
C PHE A 333 5.85 -2.78 26.29
N PHE A 334 6.13 -3.71 25.37
CA PHE A 334 7.12 -4.75 25.57
C PHE A 334 8.03 -4.90 24.33
N PRO A 335 9.37 -4.80 24.47
CA PRO A 335 10.30 -5.00 23.37
C PRO A 335 10.59 -6.48 23.17
N LEU A 336 10.57 -6.94 21.92
CA LEU A 336 10.87 -8.33 21.58
C LEU A 336 11.78 -8.37 20.35
N GLU A 337 12.96 -8.96 20.52
CA GLU A 337 13.98 -9.07 19.47
C GLU A 337 14.30 -10.55 19.21
N GLY A 338 14.52 -10.89 17.93
CA GLY A 338 15.04 -12.21 17.55
C GLY A 338 14.09 -13.41 17.70
N SER A 339 12.85 -13.21 18.17
CA SER A 339 11.91 -14.30 18.46
C SER A 339 11.27 -14.88 17.20
N SER A 340 10.92 -16.17 17.29
CA SER A 340 10.07 -16.85 16.32
C SER A 340 8.62 -16.32 16.39
N PRO A 341 7.81 -16.51 15.34
CA PRO A 341 6.40 -16.13 15.38
C PRO A 341 5.59 -16.79 16.49
N ALA A 342 5.86 -18.05 16.80
CA ALA A 342 5.21 -18.76 17.89
C ALA A 342 5.55 -18.15 19.25
N GLU A 343 6.83 -17.82 19.50
CA GLU A 343 7.27 -17.13 20.72
C GLU A 343 6.65 -15.72 20.83
N MET A 344 6.50 -14.98 19.71
CA MET A 344 5.80 -13.70 19.71
C MET A 344 4.36 -13.85 20.20
N MET A 345 3.64 -14.87 19.72
CA MET A 345 2.29 -15.16 20.18
C MET A 345 2.25 -15.64 21.64
N ASN A 346 3.23 -16.42 22.10
CA ASN A 346 3.35 -16.83 23.51
C ASN A 346 3.51 -15.63 24.43
N HIS A 347 4.30 -14.62 24.02
CA HIS A 347 4.44 -13.38 24.77
C HIS A 347 3.13 -12.59 24.85
N VAL A 348 2.31 -12.60 23.80
CA VAL A 348 0.96 -12.02 23.84
C VAL A 348 0.10 -12.79 24.84
N PHE A 349 0.02 -14.11 24.72
CA PHE A 349 -0.84 -14.96 25.55
C PHE A 349 -0.45 -15.01 27.02
N SER A 350 0.81 -14.78 27.36
CA SER A 350 1.25 -14.70 28.77
C SER A 350 0.79 -13.41 29.47
N ARG A 351 0.36 -12.40 28.71
CA ARG A 351 -0.01 -11.07 29.22
C ARG A 351 -1.47 -10.69 29.00
N VAL A 352 -2.14 -11.37 28.09
CA VAL A 352 -3.54 -11.08 27.72
C VAL A 352 -4.36 -12.34 27.87
N ALA A 353 -5.44 -12.24 28.65
CA ALA A 353 -6.38 -13.34 28.85
C ALA A 353 -7.43 -13.41 27.71
N GLY A 354 -8.06 -14.57 27.54
CA GLY A 354 -9.14 -14.77 26.58
C GLY A 354 -8.65 -14.92 25.14
N GLU A 355 -9.46 -14.50 24.19
CA GLU A 355 -9.21 -14.50 22.74
C GLU A 355 -8.87 -13.07 22.29
N PRO A 356 -7.59 -12.69 22.18
CA PRO A 356 -7.20 -11.36 21.77
C PRO A 356 -7.40 -11.15 20.26
N VAL A 357 -7.62 -9.88 19.88
CA VAL A 357 -7.44 -9.40 18.51
C VAL A 357 -6.03 -8.84 18.37
N VAL A 358 -5.19 -9.53 17.62
CA VAL A 358 -3.78 -9.19 17.44
C VAL A 358 -3.61 -8.47 16.10
N VAL A 359 -3.23 -7.20 16.14
CA VAL A 359 -3.07 -6.35 14.96
C VAL A 359 -1.59 -6.12 14.66
N GLY A 360 -1.17 -6.50 13.46
CA GLY A 360 0.16 -6.18 12.94
C GLY A 360 0.22 -4.76 12.44
N LEU A 361 1.11 -3.95 13.00
CA LEU A 361 1.31 -2.53 12.72
C LEU A 361 2.78 -2.27 12.33
N GLY A 362 3.02 -1.14 11.68
CA GLY A 362 4.35 -0.75 11.26
C GLY A 362 4.81 -1.48 10.00
N ASN A 363 6.07 -1.89 9.94
CA ASN A 363 6.66 -2.40 8.71
C ASN A 363 6.42 -3.90 8.50
N ILE A 364 5.98 -4.29 7.30
CA ILE A 364 5.80 -5.73 6.99
C ILE A 364 7.12 -6.46 6.81
N VAL A 365 8.18 -5.79 6.31
CA VAL A 365 9.47 -6.43 6.03
C VAL A 365 10.16 -6.87 7.32
N GLY A 366 10.68 -8.09 7.34
CA GLY A 366 11.37 -8.68 8.48
C GLY A 366 10.42 -9.37 9.46
N PRO A 367 10.29 -8.91 10.74
CA PRO A 367 9.40 -9.56 11.72
C PRO A 367 7.94 -9.61 11.26
N GLY A 368 7.45 -8.57 10.60
CA GLY A 368 6.07 -8.51 10.08
C GLY A 368 5.77 -9.59 9.06
N GLU A 369 6.67 -9.84 8.10
CA GLU A 369 6.50 -10.89 7.09
C GLU A 369 6.47 -12.28 7.71
N ARG A 370 7.37 -12.54 8.67
CA ARG A 370 7.44 -13.84 9.36
C ARG A 370 6.15 -14.15 10.12
N ILE A 371 5.60 -13.15 10.84
CA ILE A 371 4.38 -13.34 11.60
C ILE A 371 3.16 -13.50 10.70
N VAL A 372 3.07 -12.76 9.58
CA VAL A 372 1.97 -12.91 8.61
C VAL A 372 1.97 -14.30 7.99
N ARG A 373 3.12 -14.81 7.56
CA ARG A 373 3.23 -16.19 7.04
C ARG A 373 2.81 -17.24 8.07
N TYR A 374 3.19 -17.03 9.31
CA TYR A 374 2.78 -17.91 10.40
C TYR A 374 1.26 -17.88 10.63
N TRP A 375 0.62 -16.69 10.54
CA TRP A 375 -0.82 -16.57 10.62
C TRP A 375 -1.54 -17.23 9.44
N GLU A 376 -0.99 -17.11 8.22
CA GLU A 376 -1.49 -17.80 7.02
C GLU A 376 -1.40 -19.33 7.14
N GLU A 377 -0.29 -19.82 7.68
CA GLU A 377 -0.07 -21.27 7.83
C GLU A 377 -0.95 -21.90 8.91
N LYS A 378 -1.17 -21.21 10.04
CA LYS A 378 -1.86 -21.75 11.22
C LYS A 378 -3.30 -21.33 11.37
N GLY A 379 -3.72 -20.30 10.67
CA GLY A 379 -5.07 -19.74 10.74
C GLY A 379 -5.89 -20.01 9.48
N THR A 380 -7.20 -19.88 9.61
CA THR A 380 -8.13 -19.85 8.49
C THR A 380 -8.43 -18.41 8.15
N PRO A 381 -8.40 -18.00 6.85
CA PRO A 381 -8.84 -16.67 6.45
C PRO A 381 -10.21 -16.35 7.05
N TYR A 382 -10.34 -15.16 7.60
CA TYR A 382 -11.54 -14.70 8.27
C TYR A 382 -12.14 -13.53 7.47
N ASP A 383 -12.97 -13.91 6.49
CA ASP A 383 -13.72 -12.99 5.63
C ASP A 383 -15.18 -12.96 6.11
N HIS A 384 -15.63 -11.80 6.57
CA HIS A 384 -17.04 -11.53 6.90
C HIS A 384 -17.52 -10.28 6.18
#